data_67404c245e70c8446cf2c223d02537d3
#
_entry.id   67404c245e70c8446cf2c223d02537d3
#
_cell.length_a   1.000
_cell.length_b   1.000
_cell.length_c   1.000
_cell.angle_alpha   90.00
_cell.angle_beta   90.00
_cell.angle_gamma   90.00
#
_symmetry.space_group_name_H-M   'P 1'
#
loop_
_entity.id
_entity.type
_entity.pdbx_description
1 polymer ?
#
loop_
_entity_poly.entity_id
_entity_poly.type
_entity_poly.pdbx_seq_one_letter_code
_entity_poly.pdbx_strand_id
1 'polypeptide(L)'
;MEKNREISASGKSSVYSLFHAQVRRNRDAIAIEYQKNTWSYRTLDENVRRLASVFTNLGLARGDRVAIISENRPEYIVAELACAMTGSIIACQNWRLSSDELKHCITLVNPKLLIIS
;
A
#
# COMPACT_ATOMS: atom_id res chain seq x y z
N MET A 1 -6.71 21.14 20.87
CA MET A 1 -7.80 20.16 20.75
C MET A 1 -8.05 19.77 19.30
N GLU A 2 -8.25 20.73 18.41
CA GLU A 2 -8.38 20.43 16.99
C GLU A 2 -7.13 19.77 16.41
N LYS A 3 -5.93 20.18 16.84
CA LYS A 3 -4.68 19.54 16.41
C LYS A 3 -4.67 18.04 16.73
N ASN A 4 -5.14 17.66 17.92
CA ASN A 4 -5.17 16.26 18.31
C ASN A 4 -6.22 15.48 17.51
N ARG A 5 -7.34 16.14 17.20
CA ARG A 5 -8.38 15.54 16.38
C ARG A 5 -7.89 15.33 14.95
N GLU A 6 -7.18 16.31 14.39
CA GLU A 6 -6.60 16.20 13.05
C GLU A 6 -5.55 15.09 12.99
N ILE A 7 -4.69 15.00 14.00
CA ILE A 7 -3.68 13.94 14.05
C ILE A 7 -4.36 12.57 14.16
N SER A 8 -5.39 12.45 14.99
CA SER A 8 -6.12 11.18 15.12
C SER A 8 -6.87 10.82 13.86
N ALA A 9 -7.55 11.80 13.25
CA ALA A 9 -8.28 11.60 11.99
C ALA A 9 -7.33 11.31 10.84
N SER A 10 -6.13 11.85 10.88
CA SER A 10 -5.14 11.67 9.82
C SER A 10 -4.39 10.34 9.92
N GLY A 11 -4.70 9.49 10.90
CA GLY A 11 -3.96 8.27 11.12
C GLY A 11 -3.85 7.41 9.87
N LYS A 12 -4.89 6.74 9.46
CA LYS A 12 -4.83 5.80 8.32
C LYS A 12 -5.25 6.41 7.01
N SER A 13 -6.20 7.35 7.02
CA SER A 13 -6.72 7.96 5.80
C SER A 13 -5.86 9.12 5.27
N SER A 14 -4.98 9.68 6.10
CA SER A 14 -4.21 10.86 5.70
C SER A 14 -3.18 10.55 4.61
N VAL A 15 -2.57 9.36 4.64
CA VAL A 15 -1.59 8.96 3.61
C VAL A 15 -2.25 8.93 2.25
N TYR A 16 -3.40 8.28 2.15
CA TYR A 16 -4.12 8.22 0.88
C TYR A 16 -4.65 9.60 0.48
N SER A 17 -5.14 10.38 1.41
CA SER A 17 -5.65 11.72 1.14
C SER A 17 -4.57 12.65 0.61
N LEU A 18 -3.37 12.60 1.18
CA LEU A 18 -2.23 13.36 0.70
C LEU A 18 -1.83 12.94 -0.72
N PHE A 19 -1.78 11.63 -0.96
CA PHE A 19 -1.49 11.10 -2.28
C PHE A 19 -2.54 11.56 -3.30
N HIS A 20 -3.81 11.44 -2.94
CA HIS A 20 -4.92 11.84 -3.82
C HIS A 20 -4.87 13.33 -4.14
N ALA A 21 -4.51 14.17 -3.19
CA ALA A 21 -4.32 15.60 -3.43
C ALA A 21 -3.24 15.85 -4.48
N GLN A 22 -2.13 15.10 -4.43
CA GLN A 22 -1.07 15.20 -5.43
C GLN A 22 -1.54 14.73 -6.81
N VAL A 23 -2.32 13.66 -6.86
CA VAL A 23 -2.92 13.18 -8.12
C VAL A 23 -3.75 14.29 -8.77
N ARG A 24 -4.57 14.97 -7.98
CA ARG A 24 -5.43 16.03 -8.48
C ARG A 24 -4.66 17.24 -8.98
N ARG A 25 -3.54 17.58 -8.35
CA ARG A 25 -2.72 18.73 -8.70
C ARG A 25 -1.77 18.46 -9.86
N ASN A 26 -1.20 17.26 -9.90
CA ASN A 26 -0.06 16.94 -10.76
C ASN A 26 -0.26 15.62 -11.50
N ARG A 27 -1.42 15.42 -12.11
CA ARG A 27 -1.81 14.13 -12.72
C ARG A 27 -0.77 13.57 -13.67
N ASP A 28 -0.18 14.44 -14.49
CA ASP A 28 0.74 14.02 -15.54
C ASP A 28 2.21 14.14 -15.13
N ALA A 29 2.49 14.62 -13.91
CA ALA A 29 3.85 14.65 -13.39
C ALA A 29 4.32 13.25 -13.04
N ILE A 30 5.63 13.06 -13.06
CA ILE A 30 6.25 11.79 -12.71
C ILE A 30 6.14 11.58 -11.19
N ALA A 31 5.54 10.47 -10.78
CA ALA A 31 5.44 10.06 -9.39
C ALA A 31 6.54 9.08 -9.02
N ILE A 32 6.90 8.17 -9.93
CA ILE A 32 7.88 7.11 -9.67
C ILE A 32 8.79 6.98 -10.88
N GLU A 33 10.08 6.88 -10.61
CA GLU A 33 11.07 6.43 -11.60
C GLU A 33 11.64 5.11 -11.10
N TYR A 34 11.60 4.10 -11.95
CA TYR A 34 12.14 2.79 -11.64
C TYR A 34 12.84 2.24 -12.87
N GLN A 35 14.15 2.02 -12.74
CA GLN A 35 14.99 1.63 -13.87
C GLN A 35 14.85 2.67 -14.97
N LYS A 36 14.38 2.30 -16.18
CA LYS A 36 14.19 3.22 -17.28
C LYS A 36 12.72 3.60 -17.49
N ASN A 37 11.85 3.19 -16.58
CA ASN A 37 10.42 3.43 -16.68
C ASN A 37 9.98 4.52 -15.72
N THR A 38 9.01 5.31 -16.15
CA THR A 38 8.39 6.33 -15.31
C THR A 38 6.89 6.08 -15.20
N TRP A 39 6.36 6.35 -14.02
CA TRP A 39 4.93 6.31 -13.77
C TRP A 39 4.45 7.70 -13.39
N SER A 40 3.42 8.18 -14.06
CA SER A 40 2.77 9.43 -13.66
C SER A 40 1.92 9.19 -12.41
N TYR A 41 1.52 10.28 -11.74
CA TYR A 41 0.55 10.19 -10.65
C TYR A 41 -0.75 9.55 -11.11
N ARG A 42 -1.20 9.86 -12.32
CA ARG A 42 -2.40 9.26 -12.91
C ARG A 42 -2.27 7.75 -13.00
N THR A 43 -1.18 7.26 -13.56
CA THR A 43 -0.94 5.82 -13.72
C THR A 43 -0.86 5.13 -12.36
N LEU A 44 -0.15 5.74 -11.42
CA LEU A 44 -0.05 5.20 -10.07
C LEU A 44 -1.42 5.11 -9.41
N ASP A 45 -2.22 6.17 -9.50
CA ASP A 45 -3.57 6.18 -8.92
C ASP A 45 -4.48 5.11 -9.53
N GLU A 46 -4.42 4.94 -10.85
CA GLU A 46 -5.20 3.90 -11.52
C GLU A 46 -4.86 2.51 -11.00
N ASN A 47 -3.58 2.21 -10.84
CA ASN A 47 -3.13 0.92 -10.32
C ASN A 47 -3.52 0.74 -8.85
N VAL A 48 -3.43 1.79 -8.05
CA VAL A 48 -3.85 1.77 -6.65
C VAL A 48 -5.35 1.44 -6.53
N ARG A 49 -6.17 2.09 -7.33
CA ARG A 49 -7.62 1.86 -7.32
C ARG A 49 -7.99 0.46 -7.76
N ARG A 50 -7.30 -0.08 -8.76
CA ARG A 50 -7.51 -1.45 -9.21
C ARG A 50 -7.19 -2.45 -8.11
N LEU A 51 -6.05 -2.29 -7.46
CA LEU A 51 -5.67 -3.19 -6.38
C LEU A 51 -6.61 -3.06 -5.18
N ALA A 52 -7.01 -1.85 -4.83
CA ALA A 52 -7.99 -1.63 -3.76
C ALA A 52 -9.31 -2.34 -4.06
N SER A 53 -9.76 -2.31 -5.32
CA SER A 53 -10.96 -3.04 -5.74
C SER A 53 -10.79 -4.55 -5.58
N VAL A 54 -9.62 -5.07 -5.94
CA VAL A 54 -9.31 -6.49 -5.74
C VAL A 54 -9.38 -6.84 -4.26
N PHE A 55 -8.80 -6.02 -3.40
CA PHE A 55 -8.85 -6.23 -1.94
C PHE A 55 -10.29 -6.31 -1.44
N THR A 56 -11.11 -5.37 -1.88
CA THR A 56 -12.53 -5.33 -1.50
C THR A 56 -13.26 -6.58 -1.97
N ASN A 57 -13.03 -6.98 -3.22
CA ASN A 57 -13.67 -8.16 -3.81
C ASN A 57 -13.22 -9.45 -3.12
N LEU A 58 -12.01 -9.49 -2.59
CA LEU A 58 -11.52 -10.64 -1.81
C LEU A 58 -12.04 -10.66 -0.38
N GLY A 59 -12.82 -9.65 0.01
CA GLY A 59 -13.40 -9.59 1.35
C GLY A 59 -12.48 -9.02 2.41
N LEU A 60 -11.42 -8.31 2.03
CA LEU A 60 -10.56 -7.63 2.99
C LEU A 60 -11.34 -6.52 3.67
N ALA A 61 -11.37 -6.56 4.98
CA ALA A 61 -12.02 -5.55 5.80
C ALA A 61 -10.98 -4.62 6.41
N ARG A 62 -11.45 -3.50 6.91
CA ARG A 62 -10.61 -2.54 7.62
C ARG A 62 -9.92 -3.23 8.80
N GLY A 63 -8.61 -3.02 8.91
CA GLY A 63 -7.80 -3.64 9.96
C GLY A 63 -7.24 -5.01 9.59
N ASP A 64 -7.69 -5.62 8.50
CA ASP A 64 -7.11 -6.86 8.02
C ASP A 64 -5.66 -6.64 7.58
N ARG A 65 -4.84 -7.65 7.77
CA ARG A 65 -3.42 -7.57 7.45
C ARG A 65 -3.13 -8.15 6.08
N VAL A 66 -2.28 -7.42 5.35
CA VAL A 66 -1.78 -7.84 4.05
C VAL A 66 -0.27 -7.95 4.18
N ALA A 67 0.28 -9.14 4.03
CA ALA A 67 1.73 -9.31 4.02
C ALA A 67 2.24 -9.17 2.58
N ILE A 68 3.37 -8.51 2.42
CA ILE A 68 4.00 -8.36 1.13
C ILE A 68 5.47 -8.78 1.20
N ILE A 69 5.85 -9.66 0.27
CA ILE A 69 7.24 -10.09 0.08
C ILE A 69 7.65 -9.60 -1.30
N SER A 70 8.43 -8.54 -1.35
CA SER A 70 8.81 -7.94 -2.62
C SER A 70 10.06 -7.09 -2.46
N GLU A 71 10.82 -7.00 -3.55
CA GLU A 71 11.84 -5.99 -3.67
C GLU A 71 11.18 -4.62 -3.80
N ASN A 72 11.98 -3.56 -3.69
CA ASN A 72 11.49 -2.19 -3.88
C ASN A 72 11.16 -1.97 -5.36
N ARG A 73 9.89 -2.07 -5.68
CA ARG A 73 9.33 -1.89 -7.04
C ARG A 73 8.14 -0.96 -6.97
N PRO A 74 7.70 -0.39 -8.12
CA PRO A 74 6.49 0.42 -8.14
C PRO A 74 5.27 -0.30 -7.54
N GLU A 75 5.13 -1.59 -7.79
CA GLU A 75 4.02 -2.41 -7.27
C GLU A 75 3.98 -2.43 -5.74
N TYR A 76 5.13 -2.29 -5.09
CA TYR A 76 5.21 -2.21 -3.63
C TYR A 76 4.50 -0.95 -3.14
N ILE A 77 4.75 0.17 -3.81
CA ILE A 77 4.10 1.45 -3.48
C ILE A 77 2.60 1.37 -3.76
N VAL A 78 2.21 0.71 -4.85
CA VAL A 78 0.79 0.47 -5.17
C VAL A 78 0.12 -0.29 -4.03
N ALA A 79 0.77 -1.33 -3.52
CA ALA A 79 0.23 -2.12 -2.41
C ALA A 79 0.09 -1.29 -1.13
N GLU A 80 1.09 -0.47 -0.80
CA GLU A 80 1.02 0.41 0.37
C GLU A 80 -0.14 1.39 0.27
N LEU A 81 -0.30 2.03 -0.87
CA LEU A 81 -1.36 3.01 -1.08
C LEU A 81 -2.74 2.37 -1.15
N ALA A 82 -2.84 1.17 -1.73
CA ALA A 82 -4.10 0.42 -1.75
C ALA A 82 -4.52 0.02 -0.33
N CYS A 83 -3.58 -0.39 0.51
CA CYS A 83 -3.86 -0.66 1.91
C CYS A 83 -4.31 0.60 2.64
N ALA A 84 -3.65 1.72 2.39
CA ALA A 84 -4.06 3.01 2.98
C ALA A 84 -5.47 3.39 2.55
N MET A 85 -5.82 3.15 1.29
CA MET A 85 -7.15 3.46 0.77
C MET A 85 -8.25 2.61 1.40
N THR A 86 -7.98 1.33 1.62
CA THR A 86 -8.98 0.38 2.13
C THR A 86 -8.99 0.28 3.66
N GLY A 87 -8.00 0.87 4.33
CA GLY A 87 -7.86 0.73 5.78
C GLY A 87 -7.25 -0.58 6.20
N SER A 88 -6.66 -1.34 5.28
CA SER A 88 -5.92 -2.56 5.58
C SER A 88 -4.54 -2.20 6.14
N ILE A 89 -3.94 -3.14 6.86
CA ILE A 89 -2.62 -2.96 7.47
C ILE A 89 -1.61 -3.72 6.64
N ILE A 90 -0.63 -3.01 6.09
CA ILE A 90 0.44 -3.67 5.33
C ILE A 90 1.55 -4.12 6.27
N ALA A 91 1.99 -5.37 6.09
CA ALA A 91 3.11 -5.93 6.82
C ALA A 91 4.20 -6.31 5.82
N CYS A 92 5.24 -5.50 5.78
CA CYS A 92 6.35 -5.70 4.84
C CYS A 92 7.28 -6.77 5.37
N GLN A 93 7.56 -7.79 4.56
CA GLN A 93 8.44 -8.88 4.92
C GLN A 93 9.75 -8.75 4.16
N ASN A 94 10.83 -9.14 4.81
CA ASN A 94 12.15 -9.10 4.19
C ASN A 94 12.30 -10.28 3.23
N TRP A 95 12.31 -10.00 1.92
CA TRP A 95 12.42 -11.02 0.87
C TRP A 95 13.76 -11.77 0.90
N ARG A 96 14.78 -11.23 1.61
CA ARG A 96 16.10 -11.86 1.72
C ARG A 96 16.18 -12.93 2.80
N LEU A 97 15.14 -13.08 3.62
CA LEU A 97 15.11 -14.10 4.64
C LEU A 97 14.95 -15.48 4.03
N SER A 98 15.41 -16.51 4.75
CA SER A 98 15.22 -17.90 4.36
C SER A 98 13.72 -18.25 4.40
N SER A 99 13.37 -19.36 3.74
CA SER A 99 11.98 -19.83 3.73
C SER A 99 11.43 -20.05 5.14
N ASP A 100 12.24 -20.64 6.03
CA ASP A 100 11.80 -20.89 7.41
C ASP A 100 11.61 -19.59 8.20
N GLU A 101 12.51 -18.63 8.01
CA GLU A 101 12.40 -17.32 8.66
C GLU A 101 11.20 -16.56 8.15
N LEU A 102 10.94 -16.59 6.85
CA LEU A 102 9.75 -15.96 6.25
C LEU A 102 8.46 -16.59 6.78
N LYS A 103 8.42 -17.92 6.85
CA LYS A 103 7.27 -18.64 7.41
C LYS A 103 6.98 -18.19 8.82
N HIS A 104 8.00 -18.08 9.64
CA HIS A 104 7.86 -17.63 11.03
C HIS A 104 7.30 -16.22 11.10
N CYS A 105 7.86 -15.29 10.32
CA CYS A 105 7.39 -13.90 10.28
C CYS A 105 5.94 -13.80 9.80
N ILE A 106 5.59 -14.52 8.75
CA ILE A 106 4.22 -14.53 8.21
C ILE A 106 3.25 -15.09 9.24
N THR A 107 3.64 -16.15 9.94
CA THR A 107 2.79 -16.73 10.99
C THR A 107 2.51 -15.73 12.11
N LEU A 108 3.52 -14.96 12.51
CA LEU A 108 3.36 -13.92 13.53
C LEU A 108 2.39 -12.82 13.10
N VAL A 109 2.47 -12.41 11.84
CA VAL A 109 1.59 -11.38 11.27
C VAL A 109 0.16 -11.90 11.10
N ASN A 110 0.03 -13.18 10.76
CA ASN A 110 -1.25 -13.81 10.47
C ASN A 110 -2.04 -13.01 9.43
N PRO A 111 -1.51 -12.82 8.22
CA PRO A 111 -2.17 -12.00 7.22
C PRO A 111 -3.36 -12.71 6.59
N LYS A 112 -4.33 -11.92 6.15
CA LYS A 112 -5.45 -12.43 5.39
C LYS A 112 -5.11 -12.57 3.91
N LEU A 113 -4.14 -11.82 3.43
CA LEU A 113 -3.64 -11.86 2.06
C LEU A 113 -2.13 -11.77 2.05
N LEU A 114 -1.50 -12.56 1.19
CA LEU A 114 -0.05 -12.53 0.96
C LEU A 114 0.21 -12.15 -0.48
N ILE A 115 1.00 -11.10 -0.68
CA ILE A 115 1.45 -10.65 -2.00
C ILE A 115 2.91 -10.99 -2.15
N ILE A 116 3.25 -11.70 -3.23
CA ILE A 116 4.62 -12.05 -3.57
C ILE A 116 4.94 -11.46 -4.93
N SER A 117 6.05 -10.77 -5.00
CA SER A 117 6.49 -10.14 -6.24
C SER A 117 7.94 -10.53 -6.57
#